data_6a5fb5670175b9759942c6aceb9c905f
#
_entry.id   6a5fb5670175b9759942c6aceb9c905f
#
_cell.length_a   1.000
_cell.length_b   1.000
_cell.length_c   1.000
_cell.angle_alpha   90.00
_cell.angle_beta   90.00
_cell.angle_gamma   90.00
#
_symmetry.space_group_name_H-M   'P 1'
#
loop_
_entity.id
_entity.type
_entity.pdbx_description
1 polymer ?
#
loop_
_entity_poly.entity_id
_entity_poly.type
_entity_poly.pdbx_seq_one_letter_code
_entity_poly.pdbx_strand_id
1 'polypeptide(L)'
;LVTAGTGDKSAYQVAQVQPMKLAAMEALYEGGTHEPLTVVGSIKIPEMLSFLATHSTAGYVPGINNLLEGGYTLPDGSTALSADEKMVNGKKAITALADFRRAKEEGDEASMQIARSALKEYMPYFGYGYIQAKEDLVPHVGLLFWSFRVMVGLGMYFILLFLVILFLVWKKRLAELNWLHWISLWSIPLAYIASQAGWIVAEMGRQPWTIQDLLPVNAAVSKLETGSVQTTFFIFLIMFTVLLIAEIGIMVKAIRKGPEEK
;
A
#
# COMPACT_ATOMS: atom_id res chain seq x y z
N LEU A 1 7.66 -14.75 0.66
CA LEU A 1 6.26 -15.09 0.32
C LEU A 1 5.22 -14.58 1.33
N VAL A 2 5.63 -14.21 2.54
CA VAL A 2 4.73 -13.79 3.63
C VAL A 2 4.34 -12.31 3.51
N THR A 3 5.04 -11.53 2.74
CA THR A 3 4.97 -10.07 2.76
C THR A 3 3.91 -9.45 1.85
N ALA A 4 3.45 -10.16 0.82
CA ALA A 4 2.52 -9.60 -0.16
C ALA A 4 1.10 -9.28 0.38
N GLY A 5 0.70 -9.88 1.50
CA GLY A 5 -0.63 -9.68 2.08
C GLY A 5 -0.65 -9.10 3.50
N THR A 6 0.51 -8.87 4.13
CA THR A 6 0.59 -8.48 5.54
C THR A 6 1.14 -7.07 5.77
N GLY A 7 1.78 -6.48 4.77
CA GLY A 7 2.51 -5.22 4.90
C GLY A 7 1.67 -3.97 5.15
N ASP A 8 0.35 -4.05 4.99
CA ASP A 8 -0.54 -2.89 5.12
C ASP A 8 -1.37 -2.87 6.41
N LYS A 9 -1.16 -3.81 7.32
CA LYS A 9 -2.00 -3.94 8.54
C LYS A 9 -1.74 -2.89 9.61
N SER A 10 -0.53 -2.32 9.67
CA SER A 10 -0.17 -1.28 10.64
C SER A 10 0.96 -0.42 10.10
N ALA A 11 1.11 0.80 10.62
CA ALA A 11 2.21 1.68 10.27
C ALA A 11 3.58 1.04 10.54
N TYR A 12 3.70 0.27 11.63
CA TYR A 12 4.89 -0.50 11.95
C TYR A 12 5.25 -1.52 10.85
N GLN A 13 4.26 -2.29 10.38
CA GLN A 13 4.50 -3.27 9.31
C GLN A 13 4.82 -2.59 7.97
N VAL A 14 4.15 -1.48 7.66
CA VAL A 14 4.46 -0.68 6.46
C VAL A 14 5.89 -0.15 6.54
N ALA A 15 6.33 0.35 7.70
CA ALA A 15 7.70 0.81 7.92
C ALA A 15 8.74 -0.29 7.67
N GLN A 16 8.45 -1.52 8.09
CA GLN A 16 9.36 -2.67 7.94
C GLN A 16 9.41 -3.22 6.51
N VAL A 17 8.26 -3.31 5.83
CA VAL A 17 8.13 -4.01 4.55
C VAL A 17 8.16 -3.04 3.36
N GLN A 18 7.58 -1.86 3.52
CA GLN A 18 7.40 -0.85 2.46
C GLN A 18 7.79 0.55 2.96
N PRO A 19 9.04 0.76 3.40
CA PRO A 19 9.45 2.05 3.99
C PRO A 19 9.28 3.22 3.02
N MET A 20 9.49 3.02 1.72
CA MET A 20 9.28 4.05 0.69
C MET A 20 7.80 4.50 0.64
N LYS A 21 6.85 3.59 0.81
CA LYS A 21 5.42 3.91 0.89
C LYS A 21 5.13 4.78 2.10
N LEU A 22 5.68 4.44 3.29
CA LEU A 22 5.49 5.24 4.49
C LEU A 22 6.06 6.64 4.32
N ALA A 23 7.28 6.76 3.81
CA ALA A 23 7.92 8.05 3.54
C ALA A 23 7.11 8.88 2.54
N ALA A 24 6.57 8.26 1.48
CA ALA A 24 5.74 8.95 0.49
C ALA A 24 4.38 9.39 1.04
N MET A 25 3.73 8.57 1.89
CA MET A 25 2.47 8.94 2.56
C MET A 25 2.63 10.16 3.47
N GLU A 26 3.80 10.32 4.08
CA GLU A 26 4.12 11.44 4.96
C GLU A 26 4.82 12.60 4.23
N ALA A 27 5.12 12.45 2.94
CA ALA A 27 5.97 13.36 2.17
C ALA A 27 7.30 13.66 2.90
N LEU A 28 7.85 12.63 3.56
CA LEU A 28 9.08 12.69 4.33
C LEU A 28 10.26 12.49 3.38
N TYR A 29 10.90 13.58 2.99
CA TYR A 29 12.07 13.51 2.09
C TYR A 29 13.34 13.16 2.86
N GLU A 30 13.56 13.83 4.00
CA GLU A 30 14.66 13.56 4.92
C GLU A 30 14.10 12.97 6.20
N GLY A 31 14.61 11.84 6.60
CA GLY A 31 14.18 11.15 7.80
C GLY A 31 15.08 11.42 9.00
N GLY A 32 14.62 11.01 10.17
CA GLY A 32 15.32 11.24 11.43
C GLY A 32 14.76 10.43 12.57
N THR A 33 15.23 10.78 13.76
CA THR A 33 14.63 10.36 15.04
C THR A 33 13.60 11.39 15.49
N HIS A 34 12.63 10.98 16.31
CA HIS A 34 11.57 11.86 16.82
C HIS A 34 10.71 12.49 15.73
N GLU A 35 10.52 11.78 14.60
CA GLU A 35 9.75 12.28 13.47
C GLU A 35 8.29 12.50 13.83
N PRO A 36 7.75 13.71 13.54
CA PRO A 36 6.36 14.01 13.77
C PRO A 36 5.46 13.41 12.70
N LEU A 37 4.24 13.02 13.09
CA LEU A 37 3.18 12.67 12.14
C LEU A 37 2.53 13.95 11.62
N THR A 38 2.53 14.16 10.32
CA THR A 38 1.85 15.29 9.69
C THR A 38 0.35 15.01 9.58
N VAL A 39 -0.49 15.85 10.19
CA VAL A 39 -1.95 15.73 10.09
C VAL A 39 -2.43 16.43 8.82
N VAL A 40 -2.34 17.76 8.75
CA VAL A 40 -2.65 18.55 7.55
C VAL A 40 -1.79 19.82 7.58
N GLY A 41 -1.12 20.12 6.47
CA GLY A 41 -0.30 21.33 6.35
C GLY A 41 0.78 21.43 7.43
N SER A 42 0.69 22.46 8.27
CA SER A 42 1.66 22.71 9.36
C SER A 42 1.32 21.97 10.66
N ILE A 43 0.15 21.33 10.75
CA ILE A 43 -0.28 20.65 11.98
C ILE A 43 0.41 19.29 12.04
N LYS A 44 1.29 19.13 13.03
CA LYS A 44 2.07 17.91 13.24
C LYS A 44 1.90 17.43 14.68
N ILE A 45 1.83 16.12 14.87
CA ILE A 45 1.86 15.47 16.19
C ILE A 45 3.32 15.07 16.45
N PRO A 46 4.01 15.67 17.44
CA PRO A 46 5.42 15.38 17.72
C PRO A 46 5.64 13.89 17.98
N GLU A 47 6.76 13.34 17.49
CA GLU A 47 7.26 11.97 17.73
C GLU A 47 6.31 10.82 17.32
N MET A 48 5.09 11.14 16.88
CA MET A 48 4.07 10.13 16.61
C MET A 48 4.43 9.25 15.42
N LEU A 49 5.09 9.78 14.38
CA LEU A 49 5.49 8.96 13.24
C LEU A 49 6.57 7.95 13.66
N SER A 50 7.59 8.38 14.40
CA SER A 50 8.61 7.47 14.95
C SER A 50 7.98 6.40 15.83
N PHE A 51 7.05 6.78 16.71
CA PHE A 51 6.35 5.83 17.58
C PHE A 51 5.54 4.80 16.78
N LEU A 52 4.77 5.24 15.79
CA LEU A 52 3.94 4.36 14.96
C LEU A 52 4.78 3.42 14.07
N ALA A 53 5.93 3.90 13.58
CA ALA A 53 6.80 3.15 12.68
C ALA A 53 7.74 2.18 13.38
N THR A 54 8.14 2.47 14.63
CA THR A 54 9.20 1.70 15.32
C THR A 54 8.84 1.24 16.73
N HIS A 55 7.66 1.61 17.24
CA HIS A 55 7.24 1.44 18.64
C HIS A 55 8.15 2.18 19.65
N SER A 56 8.92 3.17 19.19
CA SER A 56 9.78 4.03 20.00
C SER A 56 9.70 5.46 19.50
N THR A 57 9.58 6.43 20.41
CA THR A 57 9.57 7.86 20.05
C THR A 57 10.91 8.32 19.48
N ALA A 58 12.01 7.67 19.88
CA ALA A 58 13.37 7.93 19.38
C ALA A 58 13.75 7.06 18.18
N GLY A 59 12.83 6.23 17.67
CA GLY A 59 13.09 5.37 16.53
C GLY A 59 13.37 6.14 15.25
N TYR A 60 14.39 5.73 14.50
CA TYR A 60 14.73 6.35 13.22
C TYR A 60 13.73 5.94 12.13
N VAL A 61 13.20 6.91 11.42
CA VAL A 61 12.32 6.71 10.26
C VAL A 61 13.01 7.28 9.03
N PRO A 62 13.39 6.44 8.05
CA PRO A 62 14.06 6.93 6.84
C PRO A 62 13.09 7.70 5.94
N GLY A 63 13.55 8.84 5.40
CA GLY A 63 12.87 9.58 4.36
C GLY A 63 13.18 9.04 2.95
N ILE A 64 12.54 9.60 1.95
CA ILE A 64 12.69 9.20 0.54
C ILE A 64 14.16 9.26 0.11
N ASN A 65 14.86 10.37 0.40
CA ASN A 65 16.25 10.54 0.01
C ASN A 65 17.16 9.52 0.74
N ASN A 66 16.93 9.30 2.04
CA ASN A 66 17.69 8.30 2.79
C ASN A 66 17.51 6.88 2.23
N LEU A 67 16.30 6.54 1.77
CA LEU A 67 16.00 5.23 1.16
C LEU A 67 16.67 5.06 -0.20
N LEU A 68 16.86 6.16 -0.95
CA LEU A 68 17.56 6.16 -2.23
C LEU A 68 19.08 6.17 -2.07
N GLU A 69 19.60 6.97 -1.14
CA GLU A 69 21.05 7.16 -0.94
C GLU A 69 21.66 6.09 -0.04
N GLY A 70 20.87 5.47 0.82
CA GLY A 70 21.36 4.48 1.79
C GLY A 70 22.17 5.11 2.93
N GLY A 71 23.08 4.35 3.53
CA GLY A 71 24.03 4.85 4.53
C GLY A 71 23.49 4.99 5.96
N TYR A 72 22.18 4.81 6.20
CA TYR A 72 21.61 4.80 7.54
C TYR A 72 21.67 3.41 8.19
N THR A 73 21.60 3.39 9.52
CA THR A 73 21.68 2.13 10.28
C THR A 73 20.31 1.46 10.34
N LEU A 74 20.24 0.20 9.93
CA LEU A 74 19.03 -0.64 10.06
C LEU A 74 18.87 -1.14 11.51
N PRO A 75 17.67 -1.62 11.90
CA PRO A 75 17.42 -2.15 13.25
C PRO A 75 18.31 -3.32 13.65
N ASP A 76 18.86 -4.06 12.69
CA ASP A 76 19.81 -5.17 12.91
C ASP A 76 21.28 -4.71 13.06
N GLY A 77 21.53 -3.40 13.02
CA GLY A 77 22.86 -2.80 13.13
C GLY A 77 23.65 -2.75 11.81
N SER A 78 23.12 -3.28 10.72
CA SER A 78 23.73 -3.18 9.40
C SER A 78 23.50 -1.80 8.77
N THR A 79 24.34 -1.46 7.77
CA THR A 79 24.16 -0.23 6.99
C THR A 79 23.26 -0.49 5.79
N ALA A 80 22.27 0.35 5.60
CA ALA A 80 21.35 0.27 4.45
C ALA A 80 22.10 0.54 3.14
N LEU A 81 21.92 -0.33 2.16
CA LEU A 81 22.45 -0.12 0.81
C LEU A 81 21.66 0.97 0.08
N SER A 82 22.36 1.72 -0.76
CA SER A 82 21.74 2.66 -1.69
C SER A 82 20.87 1.95 -2.75
N ALA A 83 19.97 2.67 -3.38
CA ALA A 83 19.17 2.14 -4.49
C ALA A 83 20.05 1.66 -5.65
N ASP A 84 21.10 2.40 -5.97
CA ASP A 84 22.05 2.04 -7.02
C ASP A 84 22.79 0.72 -6.70
N GLU A 85 23.24 0.54 -5.46
CA GLU A 85 23.88 -0.73 -5.02
C GLU A 85 22.88 -1.90 -5.09
N LYS A 86 21.63 -1.70 -4.66
CA LYS A 86 20.57 -2.70 -4.79
C LYS A 86 20.30 -3.06 -6.25
N MET A 87 20.29 -2.08 -7.16
CA MET A 87 20.13 -2.32 -8.60
C MET A 87 21.28 -3.12 -9.20
N VAL A 88 22.52 -2.81 -8.82
CA VAL A 88 23.71 -3.59 -9.22
C VAL A 88 23.62 -5.03 -8.72
N ASN A 89 23.28 -5.22 -7.44
CA ASN A 89 23.11 -6.56 -6.86
C ASN A 89 21.94 -7.32 -7.48
N GLY A 90 20.86 -6.62 -7.84
CA GLY A 90 19.73 -7.20 -8.57
C GLY A 90 20.11 -7.72 -9.95
N LYS A 91 20.94 -7.00 -10.70
CA LYS A 91 21.50 -7.47 -11.99
C LYS A 91 22.36 -8.72 -11.82
N LYS A 92 23.19 -8.78 -10.74
CA LYS A 92 23.95 -9.99 -10.40
C LYS A 92 23.03 -11.18 -10.08
N ALA A 93 21.90 -10.94 -9.39
CA ALA A 93 20.92 -11.98 -9.10
C ALA A 93 20.28 -12.55 -10.37
N ILE A 94 19.93 -11.68 -11.33
CA ILE A 94 19.38 -12.09 -12.63
C ILE A 94 20.38 -12.94 -13.40
N THR A 95 21.66 -12.52 -13.46
CA THR A 95 22.74 -13.29 -14.09
C THR A 95 22.94 -14.65 -13.41
N ALA A 96 23.01 -14.66 -12.08
CA ALA A 96 23.14 -15.90 -11.32
C ALA A 96 21.97 -16.88 -11.55
N LEU A 97 20.74 -16.38 -11.75
CA LEU A 97 19.58 -17.21 -12.10
C LEU A 97 19.73 -17.79 -13.51
N ALA A 98 20.22 -17.01 -14.48
CA ALA A 98 20.46 -17.48 -15.84
C ALA A 98 21.55 -18.58 -15.87
N ASP A 99 22.65 -18.34 -15.13
CA ASP A 99 23.73 -19.31 -15.03
C ASP A 99 23.28 -20.61 -14.32
N PHE A 100 22.47 -20.50 -13.26
CA PHE A 100 21.89 -21.65 -12.59
C PHE A 100 21.01 -22.49 -13.54
N ARG A 101 20.19 -21.83 -14.38
CA ARG A 101 19.35 -22.54 -15.37
C ARG A 101 20.18 -23.24 -16.42
N ARG A 102 21.22 -22.57 -16.94
CA ARG A 102 22.14 -23.15 -17.92
C ARG A 102 22.87 -24.36 -17.35
N ALA A 103 23.50 -24.21 -16.17
CA ALA A 103 24.21 -25.30 -15.51
C ALA A 103 23.28 -26.50 -15.23
N LYS A 104 22.01 -26.24 -14.90
CA LYS A 104 21.01 -27.28 -14.71
C LYS A 104 20.67 -28.02 -16.00
N GLU A 105 20.57 -27.32 -17.14
CA GLU A 105 20.31 -27.92 -18.45
C GLU A 105 21.52 -28.73 -18.94
N GLU A 106 22.75 -28.28 -18.66
CA GLU A 106 24.00 -28.94 -19.01
C GLU A 106 24.38 -30.10 -18.03
N GLY A 107 23.70 -30.20 -16.89
CA GLY A 107 23.98 -31.21 -15.85
C GLY A 107 25.28 -30.96 -15.08
N ASP A 108 25.83 -29.74 -15.12
CA ASP A 108 27.07 -29.39 -14.40
C ASP A 108 26.76 -29.03 -12.94
N GLU A 109 26.92 -30.00 -12.05
CA GLU A 109 26.67 -29.81 -10.62
C GLU A 109 27.59 -28.78 -9.97
N ALA A 110 28.83 -28.64 -10.41
CA ALA A 110 29.79 -27.69 -9.84
C ALA A 110 29.37 -26.24 -10.15
N SER A 111 29.10 -25.95 -11.41
CA SER A 111 28.58 -24.63 -11.82
C SER A 111 27.21 -24.31 -11.23
N MET A 112 26.34 -25.32 -11.08
CA MET A 112 25.04 -25.16 -10.43
C MET A 112 25.17 -24.77 -8.93
N GLN A 113 26.11 -25.35 -8.20
CA GLN A 113 26.39 -25.00 -6.81
C GLN A 113 26.89 -23.55 -6.66
N ILE A 114 27.80 -23.13 -7.51
CA ILE A 114 28.35 -21.76 -7.52
C ILE A 114 27.22 -20.76 -7.81
N ALA A 115 26.45 -20.98 -8.86
CA ALA A 115 25.35 -20.12 -9.23
C ALA A 115 24.26 -20.08 -8.16
N ARG A 116 24.01 -21.21 -7.48
CA ARG A 116 23.04 -21.27 -6.37
C ARG A 116 23.49 -20.44 -5.14
N SER A 117 24.77 -20.46 -4.81
CA SER A 117 25.29 -19.64 -3.71
C SER A 117 25.20 -18.15 -4.01
N ALA A 118 25.58 -17.74 -5.22
CA ALA A 118 25.43 -16.37 -5.69
C ALA A 118 23.95 -15.93 -5.72
N LEU A 119 23.06 -16.80 -6.21
CA LEU A 119 21.64 -16.50 -6.21
C LEU A 119 21.08 -16.33 -4.80
N LYS A 120 21.50 -17.15 -3.83
CA LYS A 120 21.07 -17.02 -2.43
C LYS A 120 21.52 -15.70 -1.82
N GLU A 121 22.71 -15.22 -2.15
CA GLU A 121 23.25 -13.95 -1.67
C GLU A 121 22.51 -12.75 -2.24
N TYR A 122 22.26 -12.74 -3.56
CA TYR A 122 21.69 -11.58 -4.26
C TYR A 122 20.17 -11.63 -4.43
N MET A 123 19.51 -12.73 -4.08
CA MET A 123 18.06 -12.89 -4.23
C MET A 123 17.20 -11.81 -3.57
N PRO A 124 17.55 -11.26 -2.39
CA PRO A 124 16.81 -10.16 -1.78
C PRO A 124 16.71 -8.90 -2.65
N TYR A 125 17.64 -8.75 -3.61
CA TYR A 125 17.71 -7.60 -4.52
C TYR A 125 17.21 -7.90 -5.93
N PHE A 126 16.68 -9.10 -6.16
CA PHE A 126 16.36 -9.60 -7.51
C PHE A 126 15.48 -8.65 -8.32
N GLY A 127 14.42 -8.10 -7.71
CA GLY A 127 13.50 -7.19 -8.38
C GLY A 127 14.14 -5.87 -8.80
N TYR A 128 15.13 -5.38 -8.05
CA TYR A 128 15.84 -4.13 -8.37
C TYR A 128 16.64 -4.23 -9.67
N GLY A 129 17.00 -5.44 -10.11
CA GLY A 129 17.69 -5.65 -11.38
C GLY A 129 16.90 -5.28 -12.64
N TYR A 130 15.57 -5.15 -12.51
CA TYR A 130 14.67 -4.72 -13.58
C TYR A 130 14.34 -3.21 -13.53
N ILE A 131 14.75 -2.51 -12.50
CA ILE A 131 14.56 -1.06 -12.35
C ILE A 131 15.59 -0.32 -13.19
N GLN A 132 15.16 0.72 -13.92
CA GLN A 132 16.03 1.47 -14.83
C GLN A 132 16.67 2.67 -14.16
N ALA A 133 15.91 3.41 -13.36
CA ALA A 133 16.36 4.58 -12.64
C ALA A 133 15.91 4.50 -11.16
N LYS A 134 16.72 5.03 -10.25
CA LYS A 134 16.38 5.02 -8.81
C LYS A 134 15.13 5.83 -8.49
N GLU A 135 14.83 6.83 -9.31
CA GLU A 135 13.64 7.67 -9.21
C GLU A 135 12.35 6.86 -9.44
N ASP A 136 12.42 5.78 -10.23
CA ASP A 136 11.28 4.88 -10.48
C ASP A 136 10.82 4.13 -9.20
N LEU A 137 11.66 4.09 -8.17
CA LEU A 137 11.35 3.50 -6.88
C LEU A 137 10.42 4.40 -6.03
N VAL A 138 10.29 5.68 -6.39
CA VAL A 138 9.50 6.65 -5.63
C VAL A 138 8.08 6.68 -6.16
N PRO A 139 7.09 6.27 -5.37
CA PRO A 139 5.69 6.36 -5.77
C PRO A 139 5.24 7.82 -5.82
N HIS A 140 4.05 8.07 -6.40
CA HIS A 140 3.52 9.44 -6.55
C HIS A 140 3.19 10.06 -5.18
N VAL A 141 4.14 10.81 -4.61
CA VAL A 141 4.10 11.37 -3.24
C VAL A 141 2.83 12.20 -2.99
N GLY A 142 2.51 13.15 -3.88
CA GLY A 142 1.35 14.03 -3.68
C GLY A 142 0.02 13.28 -3.63
N LEU A 143 -0.16 12.28 -4.49
CA LEU A 143 -1.38 11.45 -4.51
C LEU A 143 -1.50 10.63 -3.21
N LEU A 144 -0.40 10.01 -2.78
CA LEU A 144 -0.38 9.21 -1.54
C LEU A 144 -0.61 10.06 -0.31
N PHE A 145 0.04 11.21 -0.23
CA PHE A 145 -0.10 12.16 0.88
C PHE A 145 -1.57 12.57 1.09
N TRP A 146 -2.25 12.99 0.04
CA TRP A 146 -3.64 13.45 0.16
C TRP A 146 -4.63 12.29 0.33
N SER A 147 -4.45 11.18 -0.39
CA SER A 147 -5.33 10.01 -0.24
C SER A 147 -5.28 9.44 1.17
N PHE A 148 -4.09 9.36 1.77
CA PHE A 148 -3.94 8.91 3.15
C PHE A 148 -4.69 9.83 4.14
N ARG A 149 -4.57 11.15 3.98
CA ARG A 149 -5.25 12.11 4.85
C ARG A 149 -6.76 12.11 4.68
N VAL A 150 -7.25 11.96 3.47
CA VAL A 150 -8.70 11.81 3.21
C VAL A 150 -9.21 10.53 3.89
N MET A 151 -8.51 9.40 3.72
CA MET A 151 -8.88 8.13 4.34
C MET A 151 -8.94 8.25 5.88
N VAL A 152 -7.85 8.75 6.50
CA VAL A 152 -7.77 8.87 7.97
C VAL A 152 -8.76 9.91 8.48
N GLY A 153 -8.88 11.06 7.84
CA GLY A 153 -9.80 12.12 8.23
C GLY A 153 -11.26 11.67 8.20
N LEU A 154 -11.67 10.96 7.15
CA LEU A 154 -13.01 10.36 7.07
C LEU A 154 -13.19 9.24 8.10
N GLY A 155 -12.15 8.44 8.37
CA GLY A 155 -12.19 7.44 9.44
C GLY A 155 -12.46 8.07 10.82
N MET A 156 -11.76 9.14 11.14
CA MET A 156 -11.99 9.90 12.40
C MET A 156 -13.38 10.52 12.44
N TYR A 157 -13.84 11.07 11.32
CA TYR A 157 -15.22 11.57 11.19
C TYR A 157 -16.25 10.48 11.50
N PHE A 158 -16.11 9.27 10.96
CA PHE A 158 -17.02 8.16 11.22
C PHE A 158 -16.99 7.72 12.69
N ILE A 159 -15.81 7.64 13.31
CA ILE A 159 -15.70 7.33 14.73
C ILE A 159 -16.49 8.36 15.56
N LEU A 160 -16.29 9.64 15.29
CA LEU A 160 -17.00 10.71 15.99
C LEU A 160 -18.52 10.64 15.76
N LEU A 161 -18.94 10.44 14.51
CA LEU A 161 -20.35 10.30 14.16
C LEU A 161 -21.02 9.14 14.91
N PHE A 162 -20.37 7.97 14.93
CA PHE A 162 -20.91 6.80 15.62
C PHE A 162 -20.94 6.97 17.15
N LEU A 163 -19.95 7.64 17.74
CA LEU A 163 -19.96 7.98 19.17
C LEU A 163 -21.13 8.93 19.51
N VAL A 164 -21.38 9.93 18.68
CA VAL A 164 -22.53 10.84 18.84
C VAL A 164 -23.84 10.08 18.71
N ILE A 165 -23.99 9.24 17.70
CA ILE A 165 -25.20 8.42 17.51
C ILE A 165 -25.40 7.50 18.73
N LEU A 166 -24.36 6.79 19.17
CA LEU A 166 -24.42 5.90 20.33
C LEU A 166 -24.87 6.66 21.60
N PHE A 167 -24.31 7.84 21.86
CA PHE A 167 -24.68 8.68 22.98
C PHE A 167 -26.16 9.11 22.91
N LEU A 168 -26.66 9.48 21.73
CA LEU A 168 -28.04 9.89 21.52
C LEU A 168 -29.04 8.73 21.63
N VAL A 169 -28.64 7.51 21.19
CA VAL A 169 -29.41 6.29 21.40
C VAL A 169 -29.54 5.99 22.90
N TRP A 170 -28.43 6.12 23.64
CA TRP A 170 -28.46 5.93 25.10
C TRP A 170 -29.37 6.95 25.81
N LYS A 171 -29.38 8.21 25.32
CA LYS A 171 -30.29 9.26 25.80
C LYS A 171 -31.73 9.14 25.28
N LYS A 172 -32.04 8.18 24.40
CA LYS A 172 -33.34 7.98 23.72
C LYS A 172 -33.83 9.22 22.94
N ARG A 173 -32.88 10.05 22.45
CA ARG A 173 -33.17 11.31 21.73
C ARG A 173 -32.90 11.25 20.22
N LEU A 174 -32.47 10.11 19.71
CA LEU A 174 -32.07 9.98 18.30
C LEU A 174 -33.19 10.37 17.34
N ALA A 175 -34.42 9.95 17.62
CA ALA A 175 -35.59 10.19 16.73
C ALA A 175 -35.98 11.68 16.64
N GLU A 176 -35.56 12.51 17.60
CA GLU A 176 -35.92 13.93 17.65
C GLU A 176 -35.03 14.82 16.78
N LEU A 177 -33.89 14.29 16.29
CA LEU A 177 -32.83 15.07 15.64
C LEU A 177 -32.77 14.82 14.12
N ASN A 178 -33.71 15.43 13.38
CA ASN A 178 -33.80 15.29 11.92
C ASN A 178 -32.50 15.69 11.19
N TRP A 179 -31.74 16.67 11.70
CA TRP A 179 -30.46 17.09 11.10
C TRP A 179 -29.43 15.97 11.14
N LEU A 180 -29.42 15.13 12.19
CA LEU A 180 -28.49 14.02 12.31
C LEU A 180 -28.80 12.91 11.29
N HIS A 181 -30.09 12.66 11.00
CA HIS A 181 -30.48 11.73 9.96
C HIS A 181 -30.00 12.19 8.58
N TRP A 182 -30.07 13.50 8.30
CA TRP A 182 -29.50 14.06 7.07
C TRP A 182 -27.98 13.92 7.01
N ILE A 183 -27.25 14.20 8.09
CA ILE A 183 -25.79 13.96 8.15
C ILE A 183 -25.48 12.48 7.92
N SER A 184 -26.19 11.57 8.58
CA SER A 184 -25.98 10.14 8.41
C SER A 184 -26.24 9.69 6.97
N LEU A 185 -27.26 10.20 6.32
CA LEU A 185 -27.57 9.93 4.92
C LEU A 185 -26.43 10.39 3.98
N TRP A 186 -25.98 11.64 4.16
CA TRP A 186 -24.88 12.19 3.37
C TRP A 186 -23.50 11.60 3.72
N SER A 187 -23.39 10.86 4.81
CA SER A 187 -22.18 10.14 5.17
C SER A 187 -21.99 8.85 4.36
N ILE A 188 -23.04 8.31 3.74
CA ILE A 188 -22.92 7.08 2.93
C ILE A 188 -21.92 7.22 1.78
N PRO A 189 -21.96 8.25 0.91
CA PRO A 189 -20.94 8.46 -0.10
C PRO A 189 -19.53 8.64 0.46
N LEU A 190 -19.38 9.23 1.65
CA LEU A 190 -18.08 9.45 2.27
C LEU A 190 -17.40 8.14 2.64
N ALA A 191 -18.17 7.09 2.99
CA ALA A 191 -17.60 5.76 3.25
C ALA A 191 -16.95 5.16 1.99
N TYR A 192 -17.57 5.34 0.83
CA TYR A 192 -16.99 4.93 -0.45
C TYR A 192 -15.73 5.73 -0.77
N ILE A 193 -15.76 7.05 -0.56
CA ILE A 193 -14.57 7.91 -0.77
C ILE A 193 -13.42 7.47 0.14
N ALA A 194 -13.69 7.18 1.42
CA ALA A 194 -12.67 6.68 2.34
C ALA A 194 -12.07 5.34 1.89
N SER A 195 -12.92 4.42 1.43
CA SER A 195 -12.50 3.12 0.91
C SER A 195 -11.64 3.28 -0.36
N GLN A 196 -12.06 4.11 -1.31
CA GLN A 196 -11.29 4.38 -2.53
C GLN A 196 -9.95 5.06 -2.24
N ALA A 197 -9.93 6.02 -1.31
CA ALA A 197 -8.68 6.66 -0.87
C ALA A 197 -7.72 5.63 -0.24
N GLY A 198 -8.24 4.72 0.58
CA GLY A 198 -7.45 3.61 1.14
C GLY A 198 -6.90 2.67 0.07
N TRP A 199 -7.71 2.34 -0.95
CA TRP A 199 -7.27 1.52 -2.06
C TRP A 199 -6.16 2.20 -2.90
N ILE A 200 -6.30 3.52 -3.16
CA ILE A 200 -5.23 4.30 -3.82
C ILE A 200 -3.93 4.23 -3.01
N VAL A 201 -3.99 4.42 -1.70
CA VAL A 201 -2.82 4.31 -0.81
C VAL A 201 -2.20 2.91 -0.88
N ALA A 202 -3.02 1.86 -0.90
CA ALA A 202 -2.54 0.48 -0.96
C ALA A 202 -1.82 0.19 -2.28
N GLU A 203 -2.43 0.48 -3.42
CA GLU A 203 -1.94 0.09 -4.74
C GLU A 203 -0.89 1.05 -5.31
N MET A 204 -1.13 2.36 -5.21
CA MET A 204 -0.17 3.37 -5.69
C MET A 204 1.07 3.45 -4.79
N GLY A 205 0.89 3.22 -3.48
CA GLY A 205 2.01 3.18 -2.54
C GLY A 205 2.92 1.97 -2.70
N ARG A 206 2.43 0.91 -3.34
CA ARG A 206 3.22 -0.28 -3.65
C ARG A 206 4.10 -0.11 -4.88
N GLN A 207 3.77 0.84 -5.76
CA GLN A 207 4.54 1.04 -7.00
C GLN A 207 6.03 1.33 -6.69
N PRO A 208 6.96 0.80 -7.52
CA PRO A 208 6.75 0.06 -8.76
C PRO A 208 6.54 -1.46 -8.59
N TRP A 209 6.25 -1.95 -7.39
CA TRP A 209 6.25 -3.37 -7.07
C TRP A 209 4.90 -4.06 -7.29
N THR A 210 4.91 -5.20 -7.95
CA THR A 210 3.84 -6.22 -7.88
C THR A 210 4.04 -7.10 -6.63
N ILE A 211 5.29 -7.54 -6.42
CA ILE A 211 5.74 -8.21 -5.20
C ILE A 211 6.95 -7.43 -4.70
N GLN A 212 6.86 -6.91 -3.48
CA GLN A 212 7.88 -6.04 -2.90
C GLN A 212 9.28 -6.64 -3.05
N ASP A 213 10.23 -5.85 -3.55
CA ASP A 213 11.65 -6.15 -3.79
C ASP A 213 11.95 -7.32 -4.74
N LEU A 214 10.93 -8.09 -5.14
CA LEU A 214 11.11 -9.31 -5.95
C LEU A 214 10.64 -9.13 -7.39
N LEU A 215 9.48 -8.54 -7.61
CA LEU A 215 8.88 -8.46 -8.94
C LEU A 215 8.26 -7.08 -9.18
N PRO A 216 8.92 -6.23 -9.96
CA PRO A 216 8.34 -4.95 -10.35
C PRO A 216 7.29 -5.13 -11.46
N VAL A 217 6.40 -4.14 -11.59
CA VAL A 217 5.27 -4.17 -12.54
C VAL A 217 5.73 -4.32 -13.99
N ASN A 218 6.84 -3.70 -14.36
CA ASN A 218 7.40 -3.78 -15.73
C ASN A 218 7.88 -5.19 -16.10
N ALA A 219 8.26 -6.01 -15.11
CA ALA A 219 8.66 -7.40 -15.30
C ALA A 219 7.49 -8.39 -15.09
N ALA A 220 6.39 -7.95 -14.48
CA ALA A 220 5.21 -8.77 -14.17
C ALA A 220 4.22 -8.87 -15.34
N VAL A 221 4.62 -8.48 -16.54
CA VAL A 221 3.75 -8.50 -17.73
C VAL A 221 3.61 -9.91 -18.26
N SER A 222 2.39 -10.40 -18.37
CA SER A 222 2.09 -11.68 -19.02
C SER A 222 2.06 -11.54 -20.55
N LYS A 223 2.48 -12.60 -21.26
CA LYS A 223 2.45 -12.65 -22.72
C LYS A 223 1.06 -13.06 -23.22
N LEU A 224 0.03 -12.32 -22.83
CA LEU A 224 -1.34 -12.54 -23.28
C LEU A 224 -1.62 -11.71 -24.54
N GLU A 225 -2.40 -12.28 -25.45
CA GLU A 225 -2.89 -11.54 -26.61
C GLU A 225 -3.93 -10.50 -26.18
N THR A 226 -3.85 -9.31 -26.78
CA THR A 226 -4.76 -8.18 -26.48
C THR A 226 -6.23 -8.59 -26.63
N GLY A 227 -6.56 -9.44 -27.62
CA GLY A 227 -7.92 -9.95 -27.83
C GLY A 227 -8.49 -10.73 -26.66
N SER A 228 -7.68 -11.57 -26.00
CA SER A 228 -8.11 -12.33 -24.82
C SER A 228 -8.42 -11.41 -23.64
N VAL A 229 -7.59 -10.39 -23.42
CA VAL A 229 -7.80 -9.40 -22.37
C VAL A 229 -9.05 -8.59 -22.62
N GLN A 230 -9.26 -8.10 -23.85
CA GLN A 230 -10.46 -7.35 -24.22
C GLN A 230 -11.74 -8.19 -24.06
N THR A 231 -11.73 -9.43 -24.51
CA THR A 231 -12.87 -10.34 -24.38
C THR A 231 -13.24 -10.54 -22.92
N THR A 232 -12.26 -10.83 -22.07
CA THR A 232 -12.46 -11.01 -20.62
C THR A 232 -13.01 -9.73 -19.99
N PHE A 233 -12.44 -8.57 -20.34
CA PHE A 233 -12.91 -7.27 -19.85
C PHE A 233 -14.39 -7.02 -20.18
N PHE A 234 -14.80 -7.24 -21.42
CA PHE A 234 -16.20 -7.02 -21.81
C PHE A 234 -17.16 -8.02 -21.17
N ILE A 235 -16.77 -9.28 -20.98
CA ILE A 235 -17.58 -10.27 -20.26
C ILE A 235 -17.81 -9.79 -18.82
N PHE A 236 -16.77 -9.39 -18.11
CA PHE A 236 -16.90 -8.86 -16.75
C PHE A 236 -17.70 -7.57 -16.70
N LEU A 237 -17.49 -6.65 -17.63
CA LEU A 237 -18.23 -5.40 -17.73
C LEU A 237 -19.75 -5.66 -17.85
N ILE A 238 -20.16 -6.56 -18.76
CA ILE A 238 -21.57 -6.91 -18.94
C ILE A 238 -22.13 -7.57 -17.67
N MET A 239 -21.40 -8.56 -17.14
CA MET A 239 -21.81 -9.28 -15.92
C MET A 239 -22.02 -8.34 -14.73
N PHE A 240 -21.06 -7.48 -14.44
CA PHE A 240 -21.15 -6.53 -13.32
C PHE A 240 -22.23 -5.47 -13.57
N THR A 241 -22.44 -5.04 -14.82
CA THR A 241 -23.52 -4.10 -15.15
C THR A 241 -24.90 -4.73 -14.89
N VAL A 242 -25.11 -5.99 -15.29
CA VAL A 242 -26.37 -6.71 -15.01
C VAL A 242 -26.58 -6.87 -13.50
N LEU A 243 -25.55 -7.25 -12.76
CA LEU A 243 -25.61 -7.36 -11.30
C LEU A 243 -25.95 -6.02 -10.64
N LEU A 244 -25.31 -4.93 -11.07
CA LEU A 244 -25.58 -3.60 -10.56
C LEU A 244 -27.04 -3.16 -10.81
N ILE A 245 -27.58 -3.41 -12.01
CA ILE A 245 -28.99 -3.10 -12.33
C ILE A 245 -29.92 -3.91 -11.42
N ALA A 246 -29.65 -5.20 -11.22
CA ALA A 246 -30.43 -6.05 -10.33
C ALA A 246 -30.36 -5.56 -8.87
N GLU A 247 -29.20 -5.21 -8.38
CA GLU A 247 -28.98 -4.69 -7.02
C GLU A 247 -29.76 -3.38 -6.79
N ILE A 248 -29.60 -2.42 -7.70
CA ILE A 248 -30.36 -1.15 -7.64
C ILE A 248 -31.87 -1.42 -7.66
N GLY A 249 -32.35 -2.34 -8.51
CA GLY A 249 -33.77 -2.73 -8.58
C GLY A 249 -34.29 -3.29 -7.25
N ILE A 250 -33.51 -4.18 -6.61
CA ILE A 250 -33.84 -4.76 -5.30
C ILE A 250 -33.84 -3.68 -4.22
N MET A 251 -32.83 -2.82 -4.17
CA MET A 251 -32.74 -1.73 -3.21
C MET A 251 -33.92 -0.75 -3.34
N VAL A 252 -34.19 -0.29 -4.54
CA VAL A 252 -35.36 0.63 -4.79
C VAL A 252 -36.67 0.00 -4.35
N LYS A 253 -36.88 -1.29 -4.65
CA LYS A 253 -38.08 -2.01 -4.21
C LYS A 253 -38.17 -2.12 -2.69
N ALA A 254 -37.05 -2.41 -2.01
CA ALA A 254 -36.97 -2.49 -0.55
C ALA A 254 -37.24 -1.11 0.09
N ILE A 255 -36.65 -0.04 -0.43
CA ILE A 255 -36.87 1.33 0.06
C ILE A 255 -38.34 1.76 -0.10
N ARG A 256 -38.95 1.45 -1.26
CA ARG A 256 -40.36 1.78 -1.51
C ARG A 256 -41.33 1.01 -0.62
N LYS A 257 -40.99 -0.21 -0.20
CA LYS A 257 -41.79 -1.01 0.72
C LYS A 257 -41.84 -0.40 2.14
N GLY A 258 -40.78 0.31 2.52
CA GLY A 258 -40.64 0.89 3.85
C GLY A 258 -40.44 -0.15 4.97
N PRO A 259 -40.33 0.31 6.22
CA PRO A 259 -40.29 -0.59 7.38
C PRO A 259 -41.61 -1.33 7.56
N GLU A 260 -41.54 -2.64 7.83
CA GLU A 260 -42.74 -3.41 8.20
C GLU A 260 -43.15 -2.96 9.59
N GLU A 261 -44.36 -2.42 9.72
CA GLU A 261 -45.00 -2.15 11.01
C GLU A 261 -45.20 -3.51 11.72
N LYS A 262 -44.55 -3.68 12.85
CA LYS A 262 -44.72 -4.81 13.77
C LYS A 262 -45.71 -4.44 14.83
#